data_fdb67b60d0b7562e8cf34552c6f95530
#
_entry.id   fdb67b60d0b7562e8cf34552c6f95530
#
_cell.length_a   1.000
_cell.length_b   1.000
_cell.length_c   1.000
_cell.angle_alpha   90.00
_cell.angle_beta   90.00
_cell.angle_gamma   90.00
#
_symmetry.space_group_name_H-M   'P 1'
#
loop_
_entity.id
_entity.type
_entity.pdbx_description
1 polymer ?
#
loop_
_entity_poly.entity_id
_entity_poly.type
_entity_poly.pdbx_seq_one_letter_code
_entity_poly.pdbx_strand_id
1 'polypeptide(L)'
;MDSKTALIGMSGGVDSSVAALLMQQQGFSCMGVYMRLHSVPCGGANHSADAAAVAQKMGLPFQVMDFQDAFQENVIRPFVSSYESGLVPNPCIRCNRTMKFGVLLDRALDMGYRYVVTGHYARIRQEETTGRYLLYKAADRAKDQTYFLAGLTQRQLAHIRFPLGELTKEQVRRLAQDNGLLTAGKKDSQDICFVPDGDYVAFMERYAGKAYPAGDFLDLSGKVVGRHRGAVAYTIGQRKGLGLAMGAPVYVCGKDMVKNTVTVGPNEALFSSALRGCDWEWYPFPALTAPMAVTAKTRHSQNEQPAGVYPEENGFARVEFECPQRAVTPGQAVVLYQDDLVIGGGTIAQAL
;
A
#
# COMPACT_ATOMS: atom_id res chain seq x y z
N MET A 1 30.01 13.35 1.02
CA MET A 1 29.39 12.08 1.41
C MET A 1 29.74 11.04 0.34
N ASP A 2 30.20 9.87 0.74
CA ASP A 2 30.44 8.77 -0.20
C ASP A 2 29.10 8.45 -0.91
N SER A 3 29.12 8.43 -2.24
CA SER A 3 27.89 8.27 -3.04
C SER A 3 27.26 6.89 -2.94
N LYS A 4 27.98 5.90 -2.40
CA LYS A 4 27.57 4.48 -2.30
C LYS A 4 27.34 4.03 -0.86
N THR A 5 26.45 4.71 -0.12
CA THR A 5 26.02 4.28 1.21
C THR A 5 24.53 3.95 1.23
N ALA A 6 24.14 2.84 1.86
CA ALA A 6 22.76 2.34 1.87
C ALA A 6 22.32 1.80 3.23
N LEU A 7 21.17 2.26 3.73
CA LEU A 7 20.46 1.68 4.87
C LEU A 7 19.41 0.70 4.36
N ILE A 8 19.50 -0.56 4.74
CA ILE A 8 18.68 -1.64 4.18
C ILE A 8 17.60 -2.05 5.18
N GLY A 9 16.34 -1.83 4.82
CA GLY A 9 15.20 -2.30 5.59
C GLY A 9 15.07 -3.82 5.51
N MET A 10 15.46 -4.50 6.57
CA MET A 10 15.47 -5.96 6.67
C MET A 10 14.25 -6.44 7.47
N SER A 11 13.33 -7.17 6.83
CA SER A 11 12.13 -7.72 7.45
C SER A 11 12.28 -9.14 7.97
N GLY A 12 13.45 -9.75 7.80
CA GLY A 12 13.65 -11.18 8.04
C GLY A 12 13.06 -12.10 6.97
N GLY A 13 12.62 -11.54 5.83
CA GLY A 13 12.13 -12.27 4.67
C GLY A 13 13.19 -12.39 3.56
N VAL A 14 12.95 -13.27 2.57
CA VAL A 14 13.88 -13.55 1.47
C VAL A 14 14.19 -12.31 0.64
N ASP A 15 13.19 -11.49 0.32
CA ASP A 15 13.34 -10.35 -0.57
C ASP A 15 14.28 -9.28 0.00
N SER A 16 14.10 -8.91 1.27
CA SER A 16 14.97 -7.95 1.93
C SER A 16 16.42 -8.48 2.10
N SER A 17 16.57 -9.78 2.28
CA SER A 17 17.89 -10.44 2.39
C SER A 17 18.64 -10.40 1.07
N VAL A 18 17.96 -10.72 -0.05
CA VAL A 18 18.57 -10.66 -1.40
C VAL A 18 18.81 -9.21 -1.82
N ALA A 19 17.95 -8.28 -1.46
CA ALA A 19 18.19 -6.86 -1.70
C ALA A 19 19.48 -6.38 -1.02
N ALA A 20 19.75 -6.81 0.21
CA ALA A 20 21.00 -6.52 0.91
C ALA A 20 22.22 -7.12 0.20
N LEU A 21 22.13 -8.39 -0.21
CA LEU A 21 23.18 -9.09 -0.95
C LEU A 21 23.56 -8.34 -2.23
N LEU A 22 22.57 -7.97 -3.04
CA LEU A 22 22.79 -7.28 -4.30
C LEU A 22 23.46 -5.92 -4.12
N MET A 23 23.07 -5.18 -3.08
CA MET A 23 23.70 -3.89 -2.79
C MET A 23 25.16 -4.04 -2.37
N GLN A 24 25.50 -5.05 -1.57
CA GLN A 24 26.90 -5.35 -1.25
C GLN A 24 27.71 -5.72 -2.50
N GLN A 25 27.16 -6.59 -3.36
CA GLN A 25 27.81 -6.98 -4.63
C GLN A 25 28.04 -5.80 -5.57
N GLN A 26 27.19 -4.76 -5.52
CA GLN A 26 27.36 -3.51 -6.25
C GLN A 26 28.36 -2.54 -5.59
N GLY A 27 28.99 -2.94 -4.49
CA GLY A 27 30.03 -2.16 -3.79
C GLY A 27 29.48 -1.02 -2.92
N PHE A 28 28.23 -1.14 -2.43
CA PHE A 28 27.69 -0.20 -1.46
C PHE A 28 28.19 -0.53 -0.04
N SER A 29 28.51 0.50 0.73
CA SER A 29 28.64 0.41 2.18
C SER A 29 27.25 0.33 2.79
N CYS A 30 26.90 -0.84 3.33
CA CYS A 30 25.54 -1.16 3.75
C CYS A 30 25.44 -1.35 5.26
N MET A 31 24.30 -0.93 5.86
CA MET A 31 23.88 -1.28 7.20
C MET A 31 22.45 -1.84 7.14
N GLY A 32 22.20 -2.97 7.78
CA GLY A 32 20.87 -3.54 7.96
C GLY A 32 20.10 -2.89 9.10
N VAL A 33 18.81 -2.65 8.91
CA VAL A 33 17.92 -2.15 9.94
C VAL A 33 16.62 -2.94 9.98
N TYR A 34 16.21 -3.35 11.17
CA TYR A 34 14.87 -3.85 11.43
C TYR A 34 14.04 -2.74 12.06
N MET A 35 12.91 -2.39 11.41
CA MET A 35 11.95 -1.41 11.93
C MET A 35 10.99 -2.11 12.90
N ARG A 36 11.07 -1.81 14.19
CA ARG A 36 10.05 -2.22 15.16
C ARG A 36 8.88 -1.25 15.06
N LEU A 37 7.80 -1.68 14.38
CA LEU A 37 6.62 -0.85 14.09
C LEU A 37 5.48 -1.07 15.09
N HIS A 38 5.38 -2.24 15.70
CA HIS A 38 4.34 -2.60 16.67
C HIS A 38 4.84 -3.73 17.58
N SER A 39 4.19 -3.86 18.73
CA SER A 39 4.55 -4.87 19.76
C SER A 39 3.94 -6.25 19.52
N VAL A 40 2.95 -6.35 18.60
CA VAL A 40 2.26 -7.62 18.33
C VAL A 40 3.15 -8.48 17.42
N PRO A 41 3.56 -9.69 17.86
CA PRO A 41 4.28 -10.59 16.98
C PRO A 41 3.37 -11.06 15.84
N CYS A 42 3.70 -10.73 14.59
CA CYS A 42 3.00 -11.29 13.46
C CYS A 42 3.36 -12.79 13.35
N GLY A 43 2.39 -13.67 13.60
CA GLY A 43 2.53 -15.09 13.34
C GLY A 43 3.53 -15.85 14.22
N GLY A 44 3.87 -15.36 15.41
CA GLY A 44 4.75 -16.05 16.35
C GLY A 44 6.25 -16.12 15.96
N ALA A 45 6.64 -15.56 14.81
CA ALA A 45 8.02 -15.55 14.34
C ALA A 45 8.80 -14.34 14.89
N ASN A 46 10.02 -14.55 15.32
CA ASN A 46 10.92 -13.47 15.74
C ASN A 46 11.63 -12.87 14.52
N HIS A 47 10.90 -12.07 13.73
CA HIS A 47 11.40 -11.48 12.50
C HIS A 47 12.67 -10.63 12.68
N SER A 48 12.87 -10.02 13.86
CA SER A 48 14.08 -9.24 14.14
C SER A 48 15.29 -10.14 14.33
N ALA A 49 15.14 -11.31 14.97
CA ALA A 49 16.21 -12.30 15.11
C ALA A 49 16.59 -12.90 13.74
N ASP A 50 15.61 -13.18 12.88
CA ASP A 50 15.87 -13.66 11.52
C ASP A 50 16.64 -12.64 10.70
N ALA A 51 16.26 -11.36 10.80
CA ALA A 51 16.95 -10.26 10.11
C ALA A 51 18.39 -10.11 10.65
N ALA A 52 18.58 -10.19 11.97
CA ALA A 52 19.89 -10.14 12.59
C ALA A 52 20.79 -11.30 12.17
N ALA A 53 20.25 -12.54 12.11
CA ALA A 53 20.99 -13.71 11.67
C ALA A 53 21.46 -13.60 10.20
N VAL A 54 20.60 -13.09 9.32
CA VAL A 54 20.98 -12.81 7.93
C VAL A 54 22.07 -11.74 7.85
N ALA A 55 21.91 -10.63 8.58
CA ALA A 55 22.91 -9.55 8.61
C ALA A 55 24.27 -10.06 9.12
N GLN A 56 24.26 -10.83 10.20
CA GLN A 56 25.47 -11.46 10.74
C GLN A 56 26.16 -12.36 9.72
N LYS A 57 25.41 -13.23 9.03
CA LYS A 57 25.95 -14.11 7.99
C LYS A 57 26.59 -13.34 6.84
N MET A 58 26.04 -12.18 6.49
CA MET A 58 26.53 -11.31 5.43
C MET A 58 27.65 -10.36 5.90
N GLY A 59 28.03 -10.36 7.18
CA GLY A 59 28.98 -9.41 7.75
C GLY A 59 28.49 -7.95 7.73
N LEU A 60 27.16 -7.73 7.73
CA LEU A 60 26.57 -6.40 7.76
C LEU A 60 26.42 -5.90 9.19
N PRO A 61 26.80 -4.65 9.49
CA PRO A 61 26.30 -3.94 10.66
C PRO A 61 24.76 -3.99 10.70
N PHE A 62 24.18 -4.20 11.88
CA PHE A 62 22.73 -4.36 12.02
C PHE A 62 22.22 -3.66 13.26
N GLN A 63 21.07 -3.00 13.15
CA GLN A 63 20.39 -2.34 14.26
C GLN A 63 18.89 -2.57 14.23
N VAL A 64 18.28 -2.74 15.39
CA VAL A 64 16.82 -2.63 15.58
C VAL A 64 16.50 -1.19 15.93
N MET A 65 15.65 -0.55 15.13
CA MET A 65 15.19 0.81 15.39
C MET A 65 13.72 0.78 15.81
N ASP A 66 13.41 1.45 16.90
CA ASP A 66 12.04 1.55 17.41
C ASP A 66 11.31 2.72 16.77
N PHE A 67 10.22 2.44 16.08
CA PHE A 67 9.35 3.40 15.43
C PHE A 67 7.88 3.21 15.82
N GLN A 68 7.59 2.57 16.96
CA GLN A 68 6.23 2.22 17.37
C GLN A 68 5.35 3.48 17.49
N ASP A 69 5.83 4.53 18.15
CA ASP A 69 5.07 5.78 18.32
C ASP A 69 4.81 6.46 16.96
N ALA A 70 5.83 6.55 16.11
CA ALA A 70 5.69 7.12 14.78
C ALA A 70 4.72 6.29 13.92
N PHE A 71 4.72 4.97 14.05
CA PHE A 71 3.80 4.08 13.34
C PHE A 71 2.36 4.25 13.83
N GLN A 72 2.18 4.37 15.13
CA GLN A 72 0.87 4.65 15.73
C GLN A 72 0.29 5.97 15.18
N GLU A 73 1.08 7.04 15.15
CA GLU A 73 0.64 8.35 14.66
C GLU A 73 0.40 8.37 13.15
N ASN A 74 1.32 7.81 12.38
CA ASN A 74 1.31 7.97 10.94
C ASN A 74 0.52 6.88 10.20
N VAL A 75 0.25 5.73 10.81
CA VAL A 75 -0.43 4.61 10.14
C VAL A 75 -1.67 4.16 10.88
N ILE A 76 -1.57 3.82 12.19
CA ILE A 76 -2.69 3.23 12.91
C ILE A 76 -3.81 4.26 13.15
N ARG A 77 -3.48 5.45 13.70
CA ARG A 77 -4.47 6.49 13.95
C ARG A 77 -5.24 6.89 12.66
N PRO A 78 -4.56 7.20 11.53
CA PRO A 78 -5.26 7.48 10.29
C PRO A 78 -6.06 6.30 9.72
N PHE A 79 -5.61 5.07 9.93
CA PHE A 79 -6.37 3.88 9.56
C PHE A 79 -7.71 3.83 10.30
N VAL A 80 -7.69 3.99 11.63
CA VAL A 80 -8.90 3.99 12.45
C VAL A 80 -9.82 5.15 12.08
N SER A 81 -9.29 6.38 12.01
CA SER A 81 -10.10 7.57 11.69
C SER A 81 -10.72 7.51 10.29
N SER A 82 -10.03 6.90 9.32
CA SER A 82 -10.58 6.70 7.97
C SER A 82 -11.80 5.78 8.00
N TYR A 83 -11.70 4.63 8.68
CA TYR A 83 -12.85 3.73 8.82
C TYR A 83 -14.02 4.38 9.57
N GLU A 84 -13.75 5.14 10.62
CA GLU A 84 -14.75 5.90 11.37
C GLU A 84 -15.42 6.98 10.52
N SER A 85 -14.73 7.50 9.52
CA SER A 85 -15.27 8.43 8.53
C SER A 85 -15.94 7.74 7.33
N GLY A 86 -16.02 6.40 7.33
CA GLY A 86 -16.65 5.63 6.25
C GLY A 86 -15.74 5.33 5.06
N LEU A 87 -14.49 5.78 5.08
CA LEU A 87 -13.48 5.49 4.07
C LEU A 87 -12.87 4.10 4.28
N VAL A 88 -12.24 3.57 3.25
CA VAL A 88 -11.51 2.29 3.32
C VAL A 88 -10.04 2.53 2.96
N PRO A 89 -9.18 2.79 3.94
CA PRO A 89 -7.78 3.16 3.68
C PRO A 89 -6.94 1.96 3.22
N ASN A 90 -5.81 2.26 2.55
CA ASN A 90 -4.74 1.28 2.32
C ASN A 90 -3.54 1.60 3.23
N PRO A 91 -3.39 0.91 4.37
CA PRO A 91 -2.33 1.21 5.32
C PRO A 91 -0.93 0.92 4.79
N CYS A 92 -0.78 0.01 3.80
CA CYS A 92 0.53 -0.32 3.22
C CYS A 92 1.08 0.84 2.37
N ILE A 93 0.23 1.52 1.60
CA ILE A 93 0.62 2.72 0.83
C ILE A 93 1.08 3.80 1.81
N ARG A 94 0.29 4.05 2.85
CA ARG A 94 0.62 5.04 3.87
C ARG A 94 1.92 4.68 4.61
N CYS A 95 2.11 3.41 5.02
CA CYS A 95 3.33 2.94 5.66
C CYS A 95 4.57 3.12 4.75
N ASN A 96 4.47 2.79 3.47
CA ASN A 96 5.56 3.03 2.52
C ASN A 96 5.92 4.51 2.47
N ARG A 97 4.91 5.40 2.29
CA ARG A 97 5.12 6.85 2.17
C ARG A 97 5.65 7.48 3.45
N THR A 98 5.07 7.16 4.62
CA THR A 98 5.36 7.89 5.87
C THR A 98 6.40 7.21 6.76
N MET A 99 6.50 5.88 6.74
CA MET A 99 7.40 5.14 7.62
C MET A 99 8.66 4.69 6.90
N LYS A 100 8.54 3.79 5.88
CA LYS A 100 9.72 3.21 5.23
C LYS A 100 10.51 4.24 4.42
N PHE A 101 9.80 5.12 3.71
CA PHE A 101 10.42 6.14 2.86
C PHE A 101 10.16 7.57 3.36
N GLY A 102 9.60 7.72 4.56
CA GLY A 102 9.54 8.94 5.35
C GLY A 102 10.50 8.86 6.53
N VAL A 103 10.01 8.45 7.69
CA VAL A 103 10.77 8.43 8.96
C VAL A 103 12.09 7.64 8.86
N LEU A 104 12.10 6.46 8.24
CA LEU A 104 13.34 5.70 8.05
C LEU A 104 14.29 6.40 7.09
N LEU A 105 13.79 7.02 6.02
CA LEU A 105 14.63 7.77 5.09
C LEU A 105 15.26 8.98 5.77
N ASP A 106 14.51 9.77 6.52
CA ASP A 106 15.04 10.90 7.26
C ASP A 106 16.13 10.44 8.23
N ARG A 107 15.89 9.35 8.96
CA ARG A 107 16.89 8.76 9.87
C ARG A 107 18.14 8.26 9.13
N ALA A 108 17.97 7.66 7.94
CA ALA A 108 19.09 7.21 7.11
C ALA A 108 19.98 8.40 6.68
N LEU A 109 19.36 9.50 6.23
CA LEU A 109 20.06 10.72 5.83
C LEU A 109 20.82 11.36 7.00
N ASP A 110 20.19 11.44 8.18
CA ASP A 110 20.82 11.93 9.41
C ASP A 110 22.05 11.10 9.82
N MET A 111 22.01 9.79 9.57
CA MET A 111 23.13 8.87 9.80
C MET A 111 24.19 8.89 8.70
N GLY A 112 24.01 9.69 7.64
CA GLY A 112 24.95 9.79 6.52
C GLY A 112 24.77 8.76 5.42
N TYR A 113 23.69 7.94 5.46
CA TYR A 113 23.33 7.03 4.36
C TYR A 113 22.59 7.78 3.27
N ARG A 114 23.01 7.59 2.03
CA ARG A 114 22.38 8.26 0.87
C ARG A 114 21.08 7.60 0.44
N TYR A 115 20.96 6.28 0.60
CA TYR A 115 19.84 5.51 0.09
C TYR A 115 19.20 4.66 1.17
N VAL A 116 17.87 4.55 1.12
CA VAL A 116 17.10 3.48 1.76
C VAL A 116 16.82 2.40 0.72
N VAL A 117 17.06 1.16 1.08
CA VAL A 117 16.90 -0.01 0.22
C VAL A 117 15.88 -0.96 0.84
N THR A 118 15.01 -1.50 0.05
CA THR A 118 14.03 -2.52 0.47
C THR A 118 13.85 -3.59 -0.60
N GLY A 119 13.27 -4.73 -0.20
CA GLY A 119 12.96 -5.83 -1.12
C GLY A 119 11.68 -5.63 -1.93
N HIS A 120 11.29 -4.40 -2.28
CA HIS A 120 10.13 -4.18 -3.13
C HIS A 120 10.45 -4.46 -4.61
N TYR A 121 9.42 -4.95 -5.31
CA TYR A 121 9.44 -5.20 -6.75
C TYR A 121 8.86 -3.98 -7.49
N ALA A 122 9.73 -3.08 -7.88
CA ALA A 122 9.46 -1.91 -8.73
C ALA A 122 10.78 -1.39 -9.29
N ARG A 123 10.74 -0.53 -10.29
CA ARG A 123 11.93 0.08 -10.89
C ARG A 123 11.85 1.60 -10.77
N ILE A 124 12.98 2.24 -10.47
CA ILE A 124 13.12 3.70 -10.43
C ILE A 124 14.19 4.08 -11.44
N ARG A 125 13.87 5.06 -12.29
CA ARG A 125 14.82 5.66 -13.24
C ARG A 125 14.75 7.17 -13.15
N GLN A 126 15.87 7.83 -13.26
CA GLN A 126 15.92 9.28 -13.42
C GLN A 126 15.87 9.61 -14.90
N GLU A 127 14.93 10.47 -15.29
CA GLU A 127 14.84 10.97 -16.65
C GLU A 127 15.89 12.07 -16.86
N GLU A 128 16.68 11.96 -17.90
CA GLU A 128 17.83 12.85 -18.13
C GLU A 128 17.39 14.27 -18.46
N THR A 129 16.28 14.44 -19.21
CA THR A 129 15.82 15.74 -19.69
C THR A 129 15.20 16.60 -18.60
N THR A 130 14.39 16.00 -17.74
CA THR A 130 13.65 16.71 -16.68
C THR A 130 14.29 16.58 -15.31
N GLY A 131 15.22 15.63 -15.16
CA GLY A 131 15.80 15.26 -13.86
C GLY A 131 14.84 14.56 -12.91
N ARG A 132 13.59 14.31 -13.32
CA ARG A 132 12.55 13.68 -12.49
C ARG A 132 12.81 12.19 -12.33
N TYR A 133 12.44 11.68 -11.17
CA TYR A 133 12.46 10.25 -10.89
C TYR A 133 11.13 9.62 -11.30
N LEU A 134 11.22 8.61 -12.14
CA LEU A 134 10.08 7.88 -12.69
C LEU A 134 9.98 6.51 -12.04
N LEU A 135 8.76 6.10 -11.70
CA LEU A 135 8.44 4.79 -11.13
C LEU A 135 7.89 3.88 -12.23
N TYR A 136 8.48 2.69 -12.37
CA TYR A 136 8.07 1.69 -13.37
C TYR A 136 7.70 0.38 -12.71
N LYS A 137 6.80 -0.35 -13.35
CA LYS A 137 6.45 -1.73 -12.96
C LYS A 137 7.68 -2.61 -12.92
N ALA A 138 7.69 -3.59 -12.02
CA ALA A 138 8.71 -4.62 -11.95
C ALA A 138 8.76 -5.48 -13.23
N ALA A 139 9.89 -6.12 -13.48
CA ALA A 139 10.01 -7.13 -14.53
C ALA A 139 9.08 -8.33 -14.25
N ASP A 140 8.98 -8.77 -12.99
CA ASP A 140 7.99 -9.75 -12.56
C ASP A 140 6.61 -9.08 -12.32
N ARG A 141 5.74 -9.17 -13.32
CA ARG A 141 4.39 -8.57 -13.26
C ARG A 141 3.51 -9.16 -12.17
N ALA A 142 3.69 -10.43 -11.83
CA ALA A 142 2.94 -11.10 -10.77
C ALA A 142 3.35 -10.62 -9.36
N LYS A 143 4.53 -10.00 -9.25
CA LYS A 143 5.09 -9.46 -8.01
C LYS A 143 5.15 -7.93 -8.00
N ASP A 144 4.69 -7.26 -9.05
CA ASP A 144 4.72 -5.81 -9.14
C ASP A 144 4.04 -5.15 -7.93
N GLN A 145 4.75 -4.20 -7.31
CA GLN A 145 4.30 -3.49 -6.11
C GLN A 145 4.13 -1.99 -6.33
N THR A 146 4.14 -1.53 -7.57
CA THR A 146 3.98 -0.10 -7.90
C THR A 146 2.68 0.49 -7.35
N TYR A 147 1.61 -0.31 -7.27
CA TYR A 147 0.35 0.11 -6.64
C TYR A 147 0.56 0.60 -5.19
N PHE A 148 1.40 -0.08 -4.42
CA PHE A 148 1.69 0.29 -3.03
C PHE A 148 2.74 1.40 -2.90
N LEU A 149 3.42 1.76 -3.99
CA LEU A 149 4.50 2.72 -4.03
C LEU A 149 4.10 4.03 -4.74
N ALA A 150 2.92 4.06 -5.36
CA ALA A 150 2.48 5.18 -6.19
C ALA A 150 2.19 6.49 -5.43
N GLY A 151 2.33 6.52 -4.11
CA GLY A 151 2.26 7.74 -3.31
C GLY A 151 3.63 8.30 -2.89
N LEU A 152 4.75 7.79 -3.44
CA LEU A 152 6.09 8.26 -3.11
C LEU A 152 6.42 9.57 -3.82
N THR A 153 6.99 10.53 -3.09
CA THR A 153 7.38 11.84 -3.63
C THR A 153 8.67 11.78 -4.43
N GLN A 154 8.95 12.79 -5.25
CA GLN A 154 10.21 12.95 -5.99
C GLN A 154 11.44 12.93 -5.06
N ARG A 155 11.36 13.62 -3.90
CA ARG A 155 12.42 13.58 -2.88
C ARG A 155 12.69 12.15 -2.42
N GLN A 156 11.63 11.38 -2.15
CA GLN A 156 11.76 10.00 -1.70
C GLN A 156 12.39 9.11 -2.78
N LEU A 157 11.89 9.18 -4.01
CA LEU A 157 12.40 8.37 -5.12
C LEU A 157 13.89 8.63 -5.41
N ALA A 158 14.38 9.85 -5.20
CA ALA A 158 15.80 10.19 -5.36
C ALA A 158 16.72 9.41 -4.40
N HIS A 159 16.19 8.99 -3.26
CA HIS A 159 16.93 8.33 -2.18
C HIS A 159 16.52 6.86 -1.95
N ILE A 160 15.83 6.24 -2.89
CA ILE A 160 15.38 4.85 -2.80
C ILE A 160 16.08 3.99 -3.84
N ARG A 161 16.34 2.71 -3.47
CA ARG A 161 16.75 1.68 -4.43
C ARG A 161 15.92 0.42 -4.23
N PHE A 162 15.45 -0.15 -5.34
CA PHE A 162 14.73 -1.42 -5.41
C PHE A 162 15.54 -2.43 -6.24
N PRO A 163 16.51 -3.12 -5.63
CA PRO A 163 17.43 -4.00 -6.37
C PRO A 163 16.72 -5.19 -7.03
N LEU A 164 15.52 -5.54 -6.58
CA LEU A 164 14.74 -6.67 -7.10
C LEU A 164 13.88 -6.31 -8.32
N GLY A 165 13.83 -5.05 -8.72
CA GLY A 165 12.92 -4.57 -9.76
C GLY A 165 13.09 -5.22 -11.12
N GLU A 166 14.29 -5.69 -11.48
CA GLU A 166 14.60 -6.37 -12.74
C GLU A 166 14.63 -7.91 -12.60
N LEU A 167 14.28 -8.47 -11.42
CA LEU A 167 14.35 -9.89 -11.14
C LEU A 167 12.97 -10.51 -10.97
N THR A 168 12.83 -11.78 -11.37
CA THR A 168 11.67 -12.58 -11.02
C THR A 168 11.78 -13.13 -9.59
N LYS A 169 10.66 -13.46 -8.98
CA LYS A 169 10.64 -14.09 -7.64
C LYS A 169 11.43 -15.40 -7.60
N GLU A 170 11.42 -16.15 -8.70
CA GLU A 170 12.20 -17.38 -8.82
C GLU A 170 13.70 -17.09 -8.79
N GLN A 171 14.16 -16.09 -9.55
CA GLN A 171 15.56 -15.65 -9.52
C GLN A 171 16.01 -15.19 -8.14
N VAL A 172 15.14 -14.43 -7.44
CA VAL A 172 15.39 -13.98 -6.06
C VAL A 172 15.54 -15.18 -5.11
N ARG A 173 14.65 -16.18 -5.21
CA ARG A 173 14.77 -17.40 -4.40
C ARG A 173 16.03 -18.20 -4.69
N ARG A 174 16.42 -18.31 -5.96
CA ARG A 174 17.67 -18.96 -6.38
C ARG A 174 18.88 -18.24 -5.81
N LEU A 175 18.96 -16.92 -5.94
CA LEU A 175 20.02 -16.11 -5.33
C LEU A 175 20.11 -16.31 -3.82
N ALA A 176 18.99 -16.40 -3.12
CA ALA A 176 18.96 -16.68 -1.71
C ALA A 176 19.52 -18.09 -1.37
N GLN A 177 19.15 -19.10 -2.16
CA GLN A 177 19.65 -20.48 -1.98
C GLN A 177 21.14 -20.60 -2.26
N ASP A 178 21.60 -20.06 -3.40
CA ASP A 178 23.01 -20.14 -3.82
C ASP A 178 23.96 -19.44 -2.83
N ASN A 179 23.45 -18.42 -2.12
CA ASN A 179 24.19 -17.73 -1.05
C ASN A 179 23.86 -18.27 0.36
N GLY A 180 23.08 -19.35 0.44
CA GLY A 180 22.73 -20.03 1.69
C GLY A 180 21.98 -19.15 2.69
N LEU A 181 21.15 -18.20 2.23
CA LEU A 181 20.37 -17.34 3.13
C LEU A 181 19.24 -18.15 3.79
N LEU A 182 19.17 -18.09 5.11
CA LEU A 182 18.27 -18.90 5.94
C LEU A 182 16.77 -18.66 5.67
N THR A 183 16.44 -17.58 4.98
CA THR A 183 15.06 -17.12 4.73
C THR A 183 14.47 -17.64 3.42
N ALA A 184 15.21 -18.41 2.61
CA ALA A 184 14.82 -18.85 1.27
C ALA A 184 13.46 -19.58 1.20
N GLY A 185 13.07 -20.32 2.27
CA GLY A 185 11.82 -21.09 2.36
C GLY A 185 10.62 -20.35 2.96
N LYS A 186 10.76 -19.09 3.38
CA LYS A 186 9.68 -18.35 4.04
C LYS A 186 8.59 -17.91 3.04
N LYS A 187 7.32 -17.98 3.48
CA LYS A 187 6.18 -17.45 2.73
C LYS A 187 6.13 -15.93 2.80
N ASP A 188 5.62 -15.29 1.74
CA ASP A 188 5.38 -13.85 1.70
C ASP A 188 4.23 -13.48 2.66
N SER A 189 4.34 -12.35 3.35
CA SER A 189 3.25 -11.79 4.17
C SER A 189 2.16 -11.23 3.24
N GLN A 190 0.90 -11.61 3.48
CA GLN A 190 -0.24 -11.20 2.64
C GLN A 190 -1.23 -10.29 3.36
N ASP A 191 -1.19 -10.21 4.70
CA ASP A 191 -2.15 -9.48 5.52
C ASP A 191 -1.59 -8.15 6.05
N ILE A 192 -2.48 -7.32 6.60
CA ILE A 192 -2.11 -6.09 7.29
C ILE A 192 -1.28 -6.47 8.53
N CYS A 193 -0.03 -6.04 8.58
CA CYS A 193 0.95 -6.52 9.57
C CYS A 193 0.55 -6.29 11.04
N PHE A 194 -0.28 -5.31 11.34
CA PHE A 194 -0.76 -5.01 12.69
C PHE A 194 -2.18 -5.56 12.98
N VAL A 195 -2.78 -6.29 12.01
CA VAL A 195 -4.07 -6.99 12.16
C VAL A 195 -3.88 -8.45 11.73
N PRO A 196 -3.10 -9.24 12.49
CA PRO A 196 -2.67 -10.58 12.07
C PRO A 196 -3.80 -11.61 12.00
N ASP A 197 -4.90 -11.37 12.72
CA ASP A 197 -6.11 -12.19 12.74
C ASP A 197 -7.13 -11.82 11.63
N GLY A 198 -6.84 -10.76 10.86
CA GLY A 198 -7.73 -10.24 9.82
C GLY A 198 -8.98 -9.52 10.35
N ASP A 199 -9.21 -9.49 11.68
CA ASP A 199 -10.36 -8.79 12.27
C ASP A 199 -9.98 -7.34 12.62
N TYR A 200 -10.02 -6.48 11.59
CA TYR A 200 -9.73 -5.06 11.77
C TYR A 200 -10.74 -4.35 12.66
N VAL A 201 -11.98 -4.84 12.81
CA VAL A 201 -12.98 -4.24 13.68
C VAL A 201 -12.61 -4.45 15.14
N ALA A 202 -12.30 -5.70 15.51
CA ALA A 202 -11.84 -6.00 16.86
C ALA A 202 -10.52 -5.26 17.19
N PHE A 203 -9.63 -5.11 16.21
CA PHE A 203 -8.44 -4.26 16.38
C PHE A 203 -8.81 -2.81 16.66
N MET A 204 -9.73 -2.21 15.89
CA MET A 204 -10.16 -0.82 16.05
C MET A 204 -10.84 -0.61 17.40
N GLU A 205 -11.68 -1.54 17.86
CA GLU A 205 -12.34 -1.48 19.18
C GLU A 205 -11.31 -1.48 20.32
N ARG A 206 -10.32 -2.37 20.25
CA ARG A 206 -9.22 -2.39 21.23
C ARG A 206 -8.40 -1.09 21.21
N TYR A 207 -8.07 -0.60 20.01
CA TYR A 207 -7.29 0.62 19.86
C TYR A 207 -8.02 1.87 20.33
N ALA A 208 -9.29 2.01 19.98
CA ALA A 208 -10.11 3.19 20.33
C ALA A 208 -10.71 3.11 21.74
N GLY A 209 -10.66 1.95 22.40
CA GLY A 209 -11.29 1.74 23.72
C GLY A 209 -12.80 1.86 23.71
N LYS A 210 -13.47 1.60 22.55
CA LYS A 210 -14.91 1.73 22.38
C LYS A 210 -15.46 0.66 21.44
N ALA A 211 -16.71 0.24 21.67
CA ALA A 211 -17.45 -0.61 20.74
C ALA A 211 -18.16 0.26 19.68
N TYR A 212 -18.36 -0.30 18.49
CA TYR A 212 -19.15 0.33 17.43
C TYR A 212 -20.59 -0.16 17.50
N PRO A 213 -21.58 0.74 17.65
CA PRO A 213 -22.95 0.34 17.87
C PRO A 213 -23.56 -0.35 16.65
N ALA A 214 -24.49 -1.28 16.90
CA ALA A 214 -25.32 -1.86 15.85
C ALA A 214 -26.20 -0.80 15.19
N GLY A 215 -26.48 -0.97 13.89
CA GLY A 215 -27.33 -0.07 13.11
C GLY A 215 -28.18 -0.84 12.11
N ASP A 216 -28.77 -0.13 11.15
CA ASP A 216 -29.73 -0.70 10.21
C ASP A 216 -29.13 -0.88 8.81
N PHE A 217 -29.41 -2.04 8.21
CA PHE A 217 -29.28 -2.22 6.77
C PHE A 217 -30.49 -1.61 6.07
N LEU A 218 -30.23 -0.79 5.06
CA LEU A 218 -31.25 -0.20 4.20
C LEU A 218 -31.13 -0.79 2.79
N ASP A 219 -32.26 -0.99 2.10
CA ASP A 219 -32.25 -1.20 0.67
C ASP A 219 -32.08 0.14 -0.09
N LEU A 220 -32.04 0.10 -1.43
CA LEU A 220 -31.88 1.31 -2.26
C LEU A 220 -33.07 2.28 -2.17
N SER A 221 -34.22 1.84 -1.66
CA SER A 221 -35.39 2.69 -1.41
C SER A 221 -35.34 3.38 -0.03
N GLY A 222 -34.37 3.01 0.81
CA GLY A 222 -34.25 3.48 2.19
C GLY A 222 -35.06 2.67 3.21
N LYS A 223 -35.68 1.56 2.82
CA LYS A 223 -36.40 0.66 3.73
C LYS A 223 -35.42 -0.17 4.54
N VAL A 224 -35.68 -0.33 5.84
CA VAL A 224 -34.89 -1.21 6.72
C VAL A 224 -35.14 -2.67 6.34
N VAL A 225 -34.02 -3.40 6.07
CA VAL A 225 -34.04 -4.81 5.66
C VAL A 225 -33.30 -5.73 6.63
N GLY A 226 -32.70 -5.19 7.68
CA GLY A 226 -32.03 -5.96 8.74
C GLY A 226 -31.18 -5.07 9.63
N ARG A 227 -30.41 -5.71 10.52
CA ARG A 227 -29.50 -5.01 11.44
C ARG A 227 -28.05 -5.47 11.24
N HIS A 228 -27.13 -4.54 11.41
CA HIS A 228 -25.69 -4.80 11.30
C HIS A 228 -24.93 -4.49 12.60
N ARG A 229 -23.70 -4.99 12.72
CA ARG A 229 -22.83 -4.88 13.90
C ARG A 229 -21.97 -3.60 13.96
N GLY A 230 -22.39 -2.52 13.33
CA GLY A 230 -21.65 -1.26 13.19
C GLY A 230 -21.22 -1.00 11.74
N ALA A 231 -21.50 0.21 11.21
CA ALA A 231 -21.23 0.55 9.81
C ALA A 231 -19.72 0.45 9.44
N VAL A 232 -18.81 0.62 10.40
CA VAL A 232 -17.35 0.47 10.21
C VAL A 232 -16.96 -0.93 9.74
N ALA A 233 -17.75 -1.97 10.09
CA ALA A 233 -17.47 -3.36 9.78
C ALA A 233 -17.74 -3.76 8.31
N TYR A 234 -18.21 -2.82 7.50
CA TYR A 234 -18.65 -3.10 6.13
C TYR A 234 -17.89 -2.27 5.10
N THR A 235 -17.61 -2.91 3.97
CA THR A 235 -16.88 -2.30 2.86
C THR A 235 -17.71 -2.36 1.59
N ILE A 236 -17.67 -1.33 0.75
CA ILE A 236 -18.35 -1.29 -0.55
C ILE A 236 -17.99 -2.52 -1.38
N GLY A 237 -19.02 -3.20 -1.91
CA GLY A 237 -18.89 -4.44 -2.68
C GLY A 237 -18.88 -5.72 -1.84
N GLN A 238 -18.91 -5.63 -0.50
CA GLN A 238 -18.97 -6.79 0.38
C GLN A 238 -20.30 -7.55 0.19
N ARG A 239 -20.22 -8.88 0.04
CA ARG A 239 -21.36 -9.80 -0.07
C ARG A 239 -21.49 -10.71 1.15
N LYS A 240 -20.35 -11.24 1.64
CA LYS A 240 -20.34 -12.22 2.73
C LYS A 240 -20.45 -11.52 4.09
N GLY A 241 -21.06 -12.21 5.08
CA GLY A 241 -21.13 -11.73 6.45
C GLY A 241 -22.18 -10.62 6.69
N LEU A 242 -23.15 -10.42 5.77
CA LEU A 242 -24.23 -9.47 5.96
C LEU A 242 -25.33 -10.00 6.87
N GLY A 243 -25.55 -11.33 6.91
CA GLY A 243 -26.62 -11.94 7.72
C GLY A 243 -28.03 -11.63 7.21
N LEU A 244 -28.17 -11.25 5.93
CA LEU A 244 -29.44 -10.90 5.32
C LEU A 244 -29.98 -12.06 4.46
N ALA A 245 -31.28 -12.35 4.59
CA ALA A 245 -32.02 -13.31 3.78
C ALA A 245 -32.93 -12.56 2.80
N MET A 246 -32.37 -12.16 1.64
CA MET A 246 -33.06 -11.28 0.66
C MET A 246 -33.56 -12.03 -0.59
N GLY A 247 -33.49 -13.38 -0.62
CA GLY A 247 -33.90 -14.19 -1.79
C GLY A 247 -32.95 -14.10 -2.99
N ALA A 248 -32.19 -13.01 -3.12
CA ALA A 248 -31.15 -12.79 -4.14
C ALA A 248 -29.86 -12.26 -3.49
N PRO A 249 -28.68 -12.43 -4.14
CA PRO A 249 -27.43 -11.87 -3.62
C PRO A 249 -27.50 -10.36 -3.53
N VAL A 250 -27.17 -9.82 -2.35
CA VAL A 250 -27.03 -8.37 -2.11
C VAL A 250 -25.62 -8.01 -1.69
N TYR A 251 -25.26 -6.76 -1.94
CA TYR A 251 -23.92 -6.20 -1.73
C TYR A 251 -24.01 -4.85 -1.01
N VAL A 252 -23.00 -4.51 -0.25
CA VAL A 252 -22.88 -3.18 0.34
C VAL A 252 -22.64 -2.16 -0.78
N CYS A 253 -23.57 -1.24 -0.95
CA CYS A 253 -23.53 -0.17 -1.95
C CYS A 253 -23.13 1.19 -1.36
N GLY A 254 -23.41 1.42 -0.07
CA GLY A 254 -23.13 2.68 0.60
C GLY A 254 -23.09 2.55 2.10
N LYS A 255 -22.56 3.58 2.76
CA LYS A 255 -22.53 3.73 4.22
C LYS A 255 -22.82 5.17 4.59
N ASP A 256 -23.62 5.40 5.61
CA ASP A 256 -23.78 6.69 6.28
C ASP A 256 -23.31 6.53 7.74
N MET A 257 -22.13 7.12 8.03
CA MET A 257 -21.51 6.97 9.35
C MET A 257 -22.20 7.80 10.43
N VAL A 258 -22.88 8.89 10.04
CA VAL A 258 -23.63 9.76 10.97
C VAL A 258 -24.91 9.08 11.42
N LYS A 259 -25.64 8.49 10.46
CA LYS A 259 -26.87 7.72 10.76
C LYS A 259 -26.60 6.29 11.19
N ASN A 260 -25.34 5.84 11.11
CA ASN A 260 -24.92 4.46 11.34
C ASN A 260 -25.78 3.47 10.53
N THR A 261 -25.88 3.70 9.21
CA THR A 261 -26.63 2.83 8.28
C THR A 261 -25.73 2.30 7.18
N VAL A 262 -26.06 1.11 6.68
CA VAL A 262 -25.38 0.46 5.55
C VAL A 262 -26.42 0.17 4.46
N THR A 263 -26.24 0.76 3.29
CA THR A 263 -27.13 0.53 2.15
C THR A 263 -26.68 -0.71 1.40
N VAL A 264 -27.62 -1.62 1.12
CA VAL A 264 -27.40 -2.82 0.35
C VAL A 264 -28.26 -2.83 -0.92
N GLY A 265 -27.73 -3.44 -1.98
CA GLY A 265 -28.41 -3.52 -3.27
C GLY A 265 -27.87 -4.63 -4.14
N PRO A 266 -28.42 -4.79 -5.37
CA PRO A 266 -27.95 -5.76 -6.35
C PRO A 266 -26.56 -5.40 -6.87
N ASN A 267 -25.91 -6.34 -7.58
CA ASN A 267 -24.56 -6.15 -8.10
C ASN A 267 -24.41 -4.93 -9.03
N GLU A 268 -25.43 -4.65 -9.80
CA GLU A 268 -25.49 -3.55 -10.78
C GLU A 268 -25.33 -2.17 -10.13
N ALA A 269 -25.77 -2.03 -8.87
CA ALA A 269 -25.64 -0.81 -8.10
C ALA A 269 -24.19 -0.50 -7.64
N LEU A 270 -23.25 -1.39 -7.92
CA LEU A 270 -21.84 -1.22 -7.55
C LEU A 270 -20.98 -0.57 -8.66
N PHE A 271 -21.52 -0.41 -9.85
CA PHE A 271 -20.73 0.06 -10.98
C PHE A 271 -20.71 1.57 -11.09
N SER A 272 -19.53 2.13 -11.30
CA SER A 272 -19.27 3.56 -11.50
C SER A 272 -18.49 3.76 -12.80
N SER A 273 -18.90 4.72 -13.61
CA SER A 273 -18.23 5.06 -14.88
C SER A 273 -17.01 5.94 -14.68
N ALA A 274 -16.94 6.64 -13.54
CA ALA A 274 -15.82 7.53 -13.23
C ALA A 274 -15.55 7.57 -11.72
N LEU A 275 -14.45 8.21 -11.36
CA LEU A 275 -14.13 8.58 -9.99
C LEU A 275 -13.48 9.97 -9.95
N ARG A 276 -13.53 10.60 -8.79
CA ARG A 276 -12.75 11.79 -8.45
C ARG A 276 -11.67 11.41 -7.47
N GLY A 277 -10.40 11.75 -7.79
CA GLY A 277 -9.23 11.48 -6.95
C GLY A 277 -8.60 12.76 -6.42
N CYS A 278 -7.95 12.66 -5.26
CA CYS A 278 -7.19 13.73 -4.60
C CYS A 278 -5.81 13.23 -4.14
N ASP A 279 -5.01 14.08 -3.52
CA ASP A 279 -3.68 13.78 -2.99
C ASP A 279 -2.75 13.10 -4.02
N TRP A 280 -2.75 13.63 -5.24
CA TRP A 280 -2.00 13.07 -6.36
C TRP A 280 -0.50 13.30 -6.22
N GLU A 281 0.29 12.26 -6.46
CA GLU A 281 1.71 12.33 -6.80
C GLU A 281 1.89 11.99 -8.28
N TRP A 282 2.41 12.95 -9.04
CA TRP A 282 2.65 12.80 -10.48
C TRP A 282 4.14 12.57 -10.74
N TYR A 283 4.50 11.57 -11.57
CA TYR A 283 5.91 11.24 -11.80
C TYR A 283 6.49 11.92 -13.02
N PRO A 284 5.89 11.88 -14.25
CA PRO A 284 6.49 12.48 -15.43
C PRO A 284 6.48 14.01 -15.42
N PHE A 285 5.55 14.61 -14.68
CA PHE A 285 5.32 16.06 -14.65
C PHE A 285 4.94 16.52 -13.23
N PRO A 286 5.08 17.81 -12.91
CA PRO A 286 4.75 18.31 -11.56
C PRO A 286 3.24 18.34 -11.28
N ALA A 287 2.40 18.50 -12.30
CA ALA A 287 0.94 18.52 -12.18
C ALA A 287 0.30 18.11 -13.51
N LEU A 288 -0.88 17.51 -13.43
CA LEU A 288 -1.71 17.23 -14.61
C LEU A 288 -2.34 18.55 -15.08
N THR A 289 -2.00 18.99 -16.31
CA THR A 289 -2.48 20.24 -16.89
C THR A 289 -3.42 20.05 -18.08
N ALA A 290 -3.46 18.86 -18.66
CA ALA A 290 -4.33 18.51 -19.80
C ALA A 290 -4.82 17.06 -19.65
N PRO A 291 -5.97 16.72 -20.24
CA PRO A 291 -6.44 15.34 -20.31
C PRO A 291 -5.43 14.41 -20.96
N MET A 292 -5.36 13.16 -20.49
CA MET A 292 -4.55 12.14 -21.12
C MET A 292 -5.19 10.75 -21.02
N ALA A 293 -4.89 9.89 -22.00
CA ALA A 293 -5.26 8.48 -21.98
C ALA A 293 -4.29 7.70 -21.06
N VAL A 294 -4.84 6.85 -20.23
CA VAL A 294 -4.10 6.03 -19.25
C VAL A 294 -4.78 4.67 -19.09
N THR A 295 -4.13 3.75 -18.38
CA THR A 295 -4.82 2.66 -17.70
C THR A 295 -4.85 2.92 -16.20
N ALA A 296 -5.90 2.48 -15.51
CA ALA A 296 -6.09 2.76 -14.10
C ALA A 296 -6.39 1.48 -13.29
N LYS A 297 -5.86 1.44 -12.06
CA LYS A 297 -6.22 0.44 -11.04
C LYS A 297 -6.81 1.14 -9.83
N THR A 298 -7.97 0.69 -9.37
CA THR A 298 -8.62 1.16 -8.14
C THR A 298 -8.43 0.21 -6.96
N ARG A 299 -7.76 -0.94 -7.19
CA ARG A 299 -7.36 -1.93 -6.18
C ARG A 299 -6.11 -2.67 -6.64
N HIS A 300 -5.31 -3.15 -5.70
CA HIS A 300 -4.11 -3.93 -6.01
C HIS A 300 -4.40 -5.18 -6.87
N SER A 301 -5.41 -5.95 -6.50
CA SER A 301 -5.76 -7.22 -7.19
C SER A 301 -6.52 -7.06 -8.52
N GLN A 302 -6.87 -5.82 -8.90
CA GLN A 302 -7.57 -5.55 -10.16
C GLN A 302 -6.58 -5.49 -11.32
N ASN A 303 -7.00 -5.96 -12.50
CA ASN A 303 -6.29 -5.66 -13.74
C ASN A 303 -6.47 -4.17 -14.11
N GLU A 304 -5.50 -3.61 -14.80
CA GLU A 304 -5.60 -2.26 -15.33
C GLU A 304 -6.76 -2.12 -16.29
N GLN A 305 -7.47 -1.00 -16.21
CA GLN A 305 -8.63 -0.70 -17.06
C GLN A 305 -8.34 0.55 -17.86
N PRO A 306 -8.65 0.58 -19.18
CA PRO A 306 -8.54 1.77 -19.99
C PRO A 306 -9.37 2.92 -19.41
N ALA A 307 -8.76 4.10 -19.34
CA ALA A 307 -9.39 5.30 -18.78
C ALA A 307 -8.78 6.59 -19.36
N GLY A 308 -9.53 7.69 -19.24
CA GLY A 308 -9.03 9.03 -19.40
C GLY A 308 -8.88 9.70 -18.03
N VAL A 309 -7.81 10.48 -17.84
CA VAL A 309 -7.66 11.33 -16.65
C VAL A 309 -7.74 12.81 -17.06
N TYR A 310 -8.49 13.57 -16.28
CA TYR A 310 -8.83 14.97 -16.56
C TYR A 310 -8.47 15.82 -15.35
N PRO A 311 -7.74 16.94 -15.52
CA PRO A 311 -7.47 17.85 -14.41
C PRO A 311 -8.75 18.51 -13.92
N GLU A 312 -8.87 18.68 -12.60
CA GLU A 312 -9.91 19.46 -11.95
C GLU A 312 -9.29 20.50 -11.02
N GLU A 313 -10.11 21.43 -10.53
CA GLU A 313 -9.67 22.47 -9.61
C GLU A 313 -9.22 21.89 -8.24
N ASN A 314 -8.45 22.68 -7.51
CA ASN A 314 -8.01 22.38 -6.13
C ASN A 314 -7.22 21.06 -5.97
N GLY A 315 -6.46 20.67 -7.02
CA GLY A 315 -5.61 19.47 -6.97
C GLY A 315 -6.36 18.16 -7.14
N PHE A 316 -7.63 18.20 -7.49
CA PHE A 316 -8.38 17.00 -7.87
C PHE A 316 -8.10 16.61 -9.33
N ALA A 317 -8.36 15.33 -9.64
CA ALA A 317 -8.45 14.85 -11.01
C ALA A 317 -9.60 13.85 -11.12
N ARG A 318 -10.31 13.89 -12.24
CA ARG A 318 -11.36 12.95 -12.59
C ARG A 318 -10.79 11.85 -13.47
N VAL A 319 -11.11 10.59 -13.15
CA VAL A 319 -10.75 9.42 -13.96
C VAL A 319 -12.04 8.83 -14.52
N GLU A 320 -12.17 8.78 -15.83
CA GLU A 320 -13.30 8.21 -16.57
C GLU A 320 -12.87 6.87 -17.18
N PHE A 321 -13.60 5.82 -16.90
CA PHE A 321 -13.31 4.47 -17.41
C PHE A 321 -14.08 4.23 -18.73
N GLU A 322 -13.45 3.53 -19.66
CA GLU A 322 -14.15 3.07 -20.88
C GLU A 322 -15.30 2.08 -20.56
N CYS A 323 -15.10 1.25 -19.52
CA CYS A 323 -16.12 0.36 -18.98
C CYS A 323 -16.35 0.64 -17.50
N PRO A 324 -17.60 0.69 -17.01
CA PRO A 324 -17.87 0.96 -15.60
C PRO A 324 -17.13 -0.02 -14.67
N GLN A 325 -16.57 0.50 -13.59
CA GLN A 325 -15.76 -0.26 -12.63
C GLN A 325 -16.56 -0.61 -11.38
N ARG A 326 -16.42 -1.88 -10.96
CA ARG A 326 -17.17 -2.42 -9.84
C ARG A 326 -16.58 -1.96 -8.50
N ALA A 327 -17.44 -1.43 -7.62
CA ALA A 327 -17.15 -1.09 -6.23
C ALA A 327 -15.92 -0.18 -6.08
N VAL A 328 -15.89 0.90 -6.84
CA VAL A 328 -14.95 2.01 -6.64
C VAL A 328 -15.17 2.55 -5.23
N THR A 329 -14.13 2.49 -4.39
CA THR A 329 -14.28 2.67 -2.94
C THR A 329 -13.51 3.90 -2.47
N PRO A 330 -14.16 4.93 -1.90
CA PRO A 330 -13.49 6.09 -1.30
C PRO A 330 -12.48 5.68 -0.20
N GLY A 331 -11.33 6.35 -0.20
CA GLY A 331 -10.20 6.04 0.68
C GLY A 331 -9.20 5.03 0.12
N GLN A 332 -9.57 4.24 -0.91
CA GLN A 332 -8.62 3.41 -1.64
C GLN A 332 -7.76 4.26 -2.57
N ALA A 333 -6.61 3.71 -3.00
CA ALA A 333 -5.78 4.36 -3.99
C ALA A 333 -6.34 4.14 -5.40
N VAL A 334 -6.13 5.15 -6.26
CA VAL A 334 -6.18 5.02 -7.70
C VAL A 334 -4.76 5.23 -8.24
N VAL A 335 -4.30 4.30 -9.10
CA VAL A 335 -2.97 4.38 -9.70
C VAL A 335 -3.11 4.31 -11.21
N LEU A 336 -2.46 5.26 -11.88
CA LEU A 336 -2.53 5.47 -13.32
C LEU A 336 -1.23 5.01 -13.97
N TYR A 337 -1.36 4.34 -15.11
CA TYR A 337 -0.23 3.79 -15.86
C TYR A 337 -0.31 4.17 -17.33
N GLN A 338 0.85 4.21 -17.95
CA GLN A 338 1.04 4.18 -19.41
C GLN A 338 2.13 3.15 -19.68
N ASP A 339 1.75 2.01 -20.24
CA ASP A 339 2.60 0.82 -20.36
C ASP A 339 3.19 0.40 -19.00
N ASP A 340 4.52 0.54 -18.85
CA ASP A 340 5.25 0.21 -17.63
C ASP A 340 5.38 1.38 -16.65
N LEU A 341 5.19 2.60 -17.16
CA LEU A 341 5.37 3.81 -16.39
C LEU A 341 4.16 4.06 -15.50
N VAL A 342 4.39 4.32 -14.24
CA VAL A 342 3.39 4.90 -13.35
C VAL A 342 3.30 6.39 -13.64
N ILE A 343 2.16 6.84 -14.12
CA ILE A 343 1.88 8.27 -14.39
C ILE A 343 1.66 9.02 -13.09
N GLY A 344 0.90 8.42 -12.18
CA GLY A 344 0.64 8.98 -10.87
C GLY A 344 -0.19 8.06 -9.99
N GLY A 345 -0.25 8.42 -8.71
CA GLY A 345 -1.12 7.78 -7.73
C GLY A 345 -1.84 8.81 -6.89
N GLY A 346 -3.10 8.54 -6.59
CA GLY A 346 -3.95 9.40 -5.76
C GLY A 346 -4.86 8.58 -4.85
N THR A 347 -5.66 9.28 -4.06
CA THR A 347 -6.68 8.71 -3.18
C THR A 347 -8.06 8.93 -3.81
N ILE A 348 -8.89 7.88 -3.89
CA ILE A 348 -10.26 7.98 -4.36
C ILE A 348 -11.08 8.77 -3.33
N ALA A 349 -11.53 9.96 -3.72
CA ALA A 349 -12.39 10.81 -2.91
C ALA A 349 -13.87 10.42 -3.08
N GLN A 350 -14.28 10.11 -4.32
CA GLN A 350 -15.67 9.82 -4.66
C GLN A 350 -15.75 8.88 -5.87
N ALA A 351 -16.72 7.98 -5.89
CA ALA A 351 -17.18 7.24 -7.06
C ALA A 351 -18.28 8.04 -7.77
N LEU A 352 -18.27 8.08 -9.12
CA LEU A 352 -19.17 8.89 -9.96
C LEU A 352 -19.91 8.01 -10.97
#